data_0121f9d8a6fcb78a02e07ee8f2403e0b
#
_entry.id   0121f9d8a6fcb78a02e07ee8f2403e0b
#
_cell.length_a   1.000
_cell.length_b   1.000
_cell.length_c   1.000
_cell.angle_alpha   90.00
_cell.angle_beta   90.00
_cell.angle_gamma   90.00
#
_symmetry.space_group_name_H-M   'P 1'
#
loop_
_entity.id
_entity.type
_entity.pdbx_description
1 polymer ?
#
loop_
_entity_poly.entity_id
_entity_poly.type
_entity_poly.pdbx_seq_one_letter_code
_entity_poly.pdbx_strand_id
1 'polypeptide(L)'
;INCGDKSAVVDANGNGRLDAVSNAIKQYFGISYELSVYEEHALSHGSSSKAVAYVGITCNGKSYWGAGMDEDIIKASIHALTVAVNKLPQIQSDEKCLDECLVAMMNYMQTNYQTVTLEGMAQQFHLSTPYISKYIKEKSGKTFGEQVIAIRMKRSKTLLKNGNMTVENISHAVGYQNVENFSRQFKKNFQMTPVQYRNQNRVS
;
A
#
# COMPACT_ATOMS: atom_id res chain seq x y z
N ILE A 1 11.46 5.23 17.13
CA ILE A 1 10.20 5.27 16.36
C ILE A 1 10.30 4.23 15.26
N ASN A 2 9.33 3.34 15.21
CA ASN A 2 9.19 2.34 14.15
C ASN A 2 7.94 2.68 13.33
N CYS A 3 8.10 2.80 12.02
CA CYS A 3 7.00 3.08 11.10
C CYS A 3 7.12 2.14 9.88
N GLY A 4 6.31 1.09 9.87
CA GLY A 4 6.46 -0.01 8.90
C GLY A 4 7.85 -0.66 9.01
N ASP A 5 8.56 -0.77 7.89
CA ASP A 5 9.92 -1.34 7.83
C ASP A 5 11.05 -0.33 8.17
N LYS A 6 10.70 0.93 8.51
CA LYS A 6 11.66 1.98 8.86
C LYS A 6 11.76 2.12 10.37
N SER A 7 12.99 2.18 10.88
CA SER A 7 13.30 2.45 12.29
C SER A 7 14.21 3.65 12.37
N ALA A 8 13.92 4.57 13.26
CA ALA A 8 14.73 5.75 13.53
C ALA A 8 14.86 5.98 15.04
N VAL A 9 16.04 6.44 15.46
CA VAL A 9 16.28 6.97 16.81
C VAL A 9 16.18 8.49 16.72
N VAL A 10 15.36 9.07 17.58
CA VAL A 10 15.13 10.52 17.63
C VAL A 10 15.33 10.98 19.07
N ASP A 11 16.21 11.94 19.28
CA ASP A 11 16.42 12.58 20.58
C ASP A 11 15.49 13.78 20.70
N ALA A 12 14.68 13.81 21.75
CA ALA A 12 13.78 14.93 22.04
C ALA A 12 13.65 15.17 23.54
N ASN A 13 13.43 16.42 23.91
CA ASN A 13 13.22 16.85 25.28
C ASN A 13 11.77 17.28 25.49
N GLY A 14 11.28 17.19 26.73
CA GLY A 14 9.92 17.62 27.09
C GLY A 14 9.77 17.77 28.60
N ASN A 15 8.69 18.38 29.06
CA ASN A 15 8.37 18.59 30.48
C ASN A 15 8.01 17.29 31.21
N GLY A 16 7.99 16.16 30.49
CA GLY A 16 7.72 14.83 30.99
C GLY A 16 7.89 13.80 29.90
N ARG A 17 7.75 12.51 30.28
CA ARG A 17 8.01 11.38 29.34
C ARG A 17 7.10 11.41 28.13
N LEU A 18 5.80 11.66 28.33
CA LEU A 18 4.82 11.72 27.24
C LEU A 18 5.07 12.93 26.32
N ASP A 19 5.44 14.07 26.88
CA ASP A 19 5.76 15.29 26.12
C ASP A 19 7.05 15.10 25.30
N ALA A 20 8.07 14.47 25.86
CA ALA A 20 9.29 14.14 25.11
C ALA A 20 9.00 13.21 23.93
N VAL A 21 8.16 12.17 24.12
CA VAL A 21 7.74 11.27 23.02
C VAL A 21 6.93 12.04 21.99
N SER A 22 6.01 12.90 22.42
CA SER A 22 5.24 13.77 21.53
C SER A 22 6.14 14.66 20.66
N ASN A 23 7.16 15.27 21.25
CA ASN A 23 8.11 16.11 20.54
C ASN A 23 8.97 15.31 19.56
N ALA A 24 9.40 14.08 19.94
CA ALA A 24 10.08 13.17 19.02
C ALA A 24 9.21 12.82 17.79
N ILE A 25 7.93 12.55 18.00
CA ILE A 25 6.98 12.26 16.93
C ILE A 25 6.81 13.47 16.01
N LYS A 26 6.59 14.67 16.57
CA LYS A 26 6.48 15.92 15.80
C LYS A 26 7.71 16.17 14.93
N GLN A 27 8.90 15.99 15.51
CA GLN A 27 10.17 16.18 14.82
C GLN A 27 10.37 15.16 13.69
N TYR A 28 10.08 13.90 13.94
CA TYR A 28 10.31 12.82 12.97
C TYR A 28 9.38 12.90 11.76
N PHE A 29 8.09 13.20 12.01
CA PHE A 29 7.08 13.26 10.94
C PHE A 29 6.87 14.68 10.36
N GLY A 30 7.53 15.71 10.91
CA GLY A 30 7.33 17.11 10.48
C GLY A 30 5.90 17.60 10.70
N ILE A 31 5.21 17.08 11.73
CA ILE A 31 3.81 17.41 12.04
C ILE A 31 3.71 18.35 13.25
N SER A 32 2.64 19.15 13.29
CA SER A 32 2.35 20.04 14.41
C SER A 32 0.98 19.72 15.00
N TYR A 33 0.94 19.54 16.30
CA TYR A 33 -0.28 19.39 17.11
C TYR A 33 0.00 19.79 18.55
N GLU A 34 -1.03 20.04 19.32
CA GLU A 34 -0.96 20.32 20.76
C GLU A 34 -1.55 19.14 21.56
N LEU A 35 -0.89 18.78 22.64
CA LEU A 35 -1.43 17.85 23.64
C LEU A 35 -2.47 18.60 24.46
N SER A 36 -3.74 18.29 24.25
CA SER A 36 -4.87 19.05 24.86
C SER A 36 -5.42 18.35 26.10
N VAL A 37 -5.41 17.03 26.16
CA VAL A 37 -5.92 16.25 27.28
C VAL A 37 -5.02 15.03 27.51
N TYR A 38 -4.79 14.73 28.77
CA TYR A 38 -4.14 13.51 29.21
C TYR A 38 -4.80 13.03 30.51
N GLU A 39 -5.33 11.82 30.49
CA GLU A 39 -5.95 11.16 31.64
C GLU A 39 -5.50 9.71 31.72
N GLU A 40 -5.28 9.23 32.95
CA GLU A 40 -4.89 7.84 33.20
C GLU A 40 -5.66 7.27 34.38
N HIS A 41 -6.02 5.98 34.27
CA HIS A 41 -6.75 5.26 35.30
C HIS A 41 -6.21 3.83 35.44
N ALA A 42 -6.13 3.36 36.70
CA ALA A 42 -5.91 1.95 36.99
C ALA A 42 -7.24 1.20 36.86
N LEU A 43 -7.24 0.10 36.09
CA LEU A 43 -8.46 -0.72 35.88
C LEU A 43 -8.71 -1.74 36.99
N SER A 44 -7.68 -2.06 37.81
CA SER A 44 -7.79 -3.02 38.89
C SER A 44 -6.79 -2.68 40.02
N HIS A 45 -7.00 -3.28 41.20
CA HIS A 45 -6.07 -3.18 42.31
C HIS A 45 -5.16 -4.41 42.36
N GLY A 46 -3.84 -4.20 42.62
CA GLY A 46 -2.87 -5.28 42.76
C GLY A 46 -1.67 -5.14 41.85
N SER A 47 -0.69 -6.05 41.99
CA SER A 47 0.59 -6.00 41.27
C SER A 47 0.47 -6.32 39.76
N SER A 48 -0.68 -6.84 39.30
CA SER A 48 -0.97 -7.13 37.88
C SER A 48 -2.03 -6.18 37.31
N SER A 49 -2.18 -4.98 37.93
CA SER A 49 -3.16 -4.00 37.47
C SER A 49 -2.81 -3.46 36.11
N LYS A 50 -3.77 -3.46 35.19
CA LYS A 50 -3.63 -2.75 33.91
C LYS A 50 -4.02 -1.29 34.09
N ALA A 51 -3.26 -0.42 33.47
CA ALA A 51 -3.56 0.98 33.33
C ALA A 51 -4.18 1.28 31.96
N VAL A 52 -5.13 2.18 31.93
CA VAL A 52 -5.64 2.78 30.70
C VAL A 52 -5.29 4.25 30.68
N ALA A 53 -4.82 4.71 29.53
CA ALA A 53 -4.55 6.13 29.30
C ALA A 53 -5.41 6.64 28.13
N TYR A 54 -5.85 7.87 28.25
CA TYR A 54 -6.55 8.63 27.20
C TYR A 54 -5.74 9.86 26.86
N VAL A 55 -5.49 10.07 25.58
CA VAL A 55 -4.75 11.21 25.07
C VAL A 55 -5.58 11.93 24.04
N GLY A 56 -5.81 13.21 24.26
CA GLY A 56 -6.40 14.13 23.28
C GLY A 56 -5.34 15.06 22.70
N ILE A 57 -5.30 15.17 21.39
CA ILE A 57 -4.45 16.12 20.67
C ILE A 57 -5.30 17.03 19.81
N THR A 58 -4.87 18.28 19.65
CA THR A 58 -5.54 19.27 18.79
C THR A 58 -4.64 19.65 17.64
N CYS A 59 -5.16 19.55 16.42
CA CYS A 59 -4.48 19.96 15.19
C CYS A 59 -5.45 20.72 14.29
N ASN A 60 -5.06 21.93 13.88
CA ASN A 60 -5.88 22.81 13.04
C ASN A 60 -7.32 23.03 13.58
N GLY A 61 -7.44 23.19 14.90
CA GLY A 61 -8.71 23.40 15.59
C GLY A 61 -9.63 22.20 15.72
N LYS A 62 -9.16 21.00 15.31
CA LYS A 62 -9.86 19.73 15.48
C LYS A 62 -9.18 18.87 16.53
N SER A 63 -9.98 18.18 17.36
CA SER A 63 -9.47 17.28 18.40
C SER A 63 -9.50 15.82 17.93
N TYR A 64 -8.42 15.09 18.21
CA TYR A 64 -8.26 13.68 17.92
C TYR A 64 -7.91 12.94 19.21
N TRP A 65 -8.54 11.81 19.44
CA TRP A 65 -8.44 11.07 20.68
C TRP A 65 -7.85 9.67 20.45
N GLY A 66 -7.00 9.25 21.38
CA GLY A 66 -6.50 7.89 21.45
C GLY A 66 -6.66 7.32 22.85
N ALA A 67 -6.78 6.01 22.92
CA ALA A 67 -6.75 5.24 24.15
C ALA A 67 -5.69 4.14 24.02
N GLY A 68 -5.00 3.85 25.12
CA GLY A 68 -4.03 2.78 25.23
C GLY A 68 -4.16 2.06 26.55
N MET A 69 -3.82 0.78 26.56
CA MET A 69 -3.86 -0.08 27.74
C MET A 69 -2.57 -0.89 27.82
N ASP A 70 -1.94 -0.90 28.98
CA ASP A 70 -0.75 -1.70 29.28
C ASP A 70 -0.64 -1.91 30.79
N GLU A 71 0.20 -2.84 31.25
CA GLU A 71 0.58 -2.97 32.66
C GLU A 71 1.49 -1.81 33.11
N ASP A 72 2.22 -1.22 32.17
CA ASP A 72 3.03 -0.01 32.36
C ASP A 72 2.23 1.22 31.88
N ILE A 73 1.96 2.14 32.80
CA ILE A 73 1.20 3.37 32.53
C ILE A 73 1.85 4.23 31.45
N ILE A 74 3.17 4.22 31.35
CA ILE A 74 3.91 4.99 30.35
C ILE A 74 3.70 4.38 28.96
N LYS A 75 3.73 3.05 28.85
CA LYS A 75 3.44 2.35 27.60
C LYS A 75 1.98 2.55 27.18
N ALA A 76 1.04 2.49 28.14
CA ALA A 76 -0.38 2.81 27.88
C ALA A 76 -0.53 4.22 27.31
N SER A 77 0.16 5.21 27.89
CA SER A 77 0.13 6.61 27.47
C SER A 77 0.76 6.82 26.08
N ILE A 78 1.88 6.19 25.79
CA ILE A 78 2.54 6.25 24.48
C ILE A 78 1.64 5.59 23.42
N HIS A 79 1.00 4.47 23.75
CA HIS A 79 0.06 3.81 22.87
C HIS A 79 -1.16 4.70 22.57
N ALA A 80 -1.75 5.33 23.61
CA ALA A 80 -2.83 6.30 23.45
C ALA A 80 -2.44 7.47 22.51
N LEU A 81 -1.25 8.05 22.75
CA LEU A 81 -0.73 9.13 21.89
C LEU A 81 -0.56 8.66 20.44
N THR A 82 0.00 7.49 20.22
CA THR A 82 0.21 6.93 18.89
C THR A 82 -1.14 6.75 18.17
N VAL A 83 -2.16 6.23 18.86
CA VAL A 83 -3.52 6.09 18.30
C VAL A 83 -4.13 7.45 17.93
N ALA A 84 -3.93 8.49 18.75
CA ALA A 84 -4.41 9.83 18.45
C ALA A 84 -3.70 10.44 17.23
N VAL A 85 -2.37 10.33 17.18
CA VAL A 85 -1.53 10.84 16.08
C VAL A 85 -1.84 10.16 14.75
N ASN A 86 -2.10 8.86 14.74
CA ASN A 86 -2.47 8.13 13.52
C ASN A 86 -3.81 8.57 12.91
N LYS A 87 -4.61 9.34 13.65
CA LYS A 87 -5.86 9.94 13.14
C LYS A 87 -5.64 11.32 12.48
N LEU A 88 -4.42 11.87 12.56
CA LEU A 88 -4.13 13.16 11.93
C LEU A 88 -4.17 13.06 10.40
N PRO A 89 -4.74 14.06 9.70
CA PRO A 89 -4.80 14.06 8.23
C PRO A 89 -3.42 13.99 7.57
N GLN A 90 -2.38 14.58 8.19
CA GLN A 90 -1.01 14.53 7.69
C GLN A 90 -0.42 13.10 7.70
N ILE A 91 -0.77 12.30 8.71
CA ILE A 91 -0.36 10.88 8.77
C ILE A 91 -1.19 10.04 7.81
N GLN A 92 -2.51 10.31 7.72
CA GLN A 92 -3.40 9.63 6.77
C GLN A 92 -3.08 9.99 5.29
N SER A 93 -2.44 11.14 5.05
CA SER A 93 -1.99 11.52 3.70
C SER A 93 -0.88 10.61 3.18
N ASP A 94 -0.07 10.03 4.07
CA ASP A 94 0.95 9.04 3.67
C ASP A 94 0.31 7.72 3.19
N GLU A 95 -0.78 7.26 3.81
CA GLU A 95 -1.56 6.13 3.29
C GLU A 95 -2.24 6.49 1.96
N LYS A 96 -2.79 7.69 1.83
CA LYS A 96 -3.38 8.17 0.57
C LYS A 96 -2.32 8.35 -0.52
N CYS A 97 -1.14 8.84 -0.18
CA CYS A 97 0.00 8.92 -1.10
C CYS A 97 0.47 7.52 -1.55
N LEU A 98 0.45 6.52 -0.64
CA LEU A 98 0.74 5.14 -0.98
C LEU A 98 -0.32 4.55 -1.92
N ASP A 99 -1.61 4.85 -1.72
CA ASP A 99 -2.68 4.42 -2.63
C ASP A 99 -2.58 5.12 -4.00
N GLU A 100 -2.20 6.38 -4.04
CA GLU A 100 -1.90 7.12 -5.28
C GLU A 100 -0.67 6.53 -5.99
N CYS A 101 0.35 6.11 -5.27
CA CYS A 101 1.51 5.41 -5.81
C CYS A 101 1.12 4.06 -6.42
N LEU A 102 0.27 3.27 -5.77
CA LEU A 102 -0.28 2.03 -6.34
C LEU A 102 -1.05 2.30 -7.62
N VAL A 103 -1.93 3.31 -7.62
CA VAL A 103 -2.70 3.72 -8.81
C VAL A 103 -1.75 4.12 -9.94
N ALA A 104 -0.71 4.90 -9.65
CA ALA A 104 0.31 5.29 -10.63
C ALA A 104 1.06 4.07 -11.19
N MET A 105 1.46 3.12 -10.34
CA MET A 105 2.10 1.86 -10.75
C MET A 105 1.18 1.02 -11.64
N MET A 106 -0.11 0.90 -11.27
CA MET A 106 -1.10 0.17 -12.07
C MET A 106 -1.33 0.83 -13.43
N ASN A 107 -1.42 2.16 -13.48
CA ASN A 107 -1.54 2.91 -14.72
C ASN A 107 -0.29 2.74 -15.60
N TYR A 108 0.91 2.80 -15.00
CA TYR A 108 2.15 2.55 -15.71
C TYR A 108 2.18 1.16 -16.34
N MET A 109 1.78 0.11 -15.60
CA MET A 109 1.65 -1.24 -16.13
C MET A 109 0.61 -1.33 -17.27
N GLN A 110 -0.52 -0.62 -17.16
CA GLN A 110 -1.56 -0.61 -18.19
C GLN A 110 -1.12 0.10 -19.47
N THR A 111 -0.29 1.12 -19.36
CA THR A 111 0.24 1.87 -20.50
C THR A 111 1.39 1.13 -21.16
N ASN A 112 2.29 0.53 -20.38
CA ASN A 112 3.53 -0.08 -20.84
C ASN A 112 3.49 -1.62 -20.85
N TYR A 113 2.31 -2.24 -20.83
CA TYR A 113 2.12 -3.69 -20.65
C TYR A 113 2.92 -4.57 -21.61
N GLN A 114 3.29 -4.07 -22.79
CA GLN A 114 4.08 -4.79 -23.77
C GLN A 114 5.52 -5.04 -23.33
N THR A 115 6.14 -4.05 -22.70
CA THR A 115 7.59 -4.03 -22.38
C THR A 115 7.88 -3.88 -20.89
N VAL A 116 6.86 -3.68 -20.04
CA VAL A 116 7.07 -3.41 -18.62
C VAL A 116 7.81 -4.55 -17.93
N THR A 117 8.86 -4.19 -17.19
CA THR A 117 9.60 -5.08 -16.30
C THR A 117 9.58 -4.54 -14.88
N LEU A 118 9.90 -5.40 -13.92
CA LEU A 118 9.97 -5.01 -12.51
C LEU A 118 11.12 -4.01 -12.27
N GLU A 119 12.23 -4.19 -12.97
CA GLU A 119 13.40 -3.31 -12.95
C GLU A 119 13.07 -1.93 -13.55
N GLY A 120 12.36 -1.90 -14.69
CA GLY A 120 11.90 -0.66 -15.30
C GLY A 120 10.95 0.13 -14.39
N MET A 121 10.06 -0.57 -13.67
CA MET A 121 9.22 0.06 -12.66
C MET A 121 10.05 0.59 -11.48
N ALA A 122 11.04 -0.18 -11.01
CA ALA A 122 11.91 0.24 -9.91
C ALA A 122 12.64 1.56 -10.25
N GLN A 123 13.14 1.68 -11.47
CA GLN A 123 13.76 2.91 -11.97
C GLN A 123 12.74 4.06 -12.07
N GLN A 124 11.56 3.81 -12.65
CA GLN A 124 10.53 4.83 -12.85
C GLN A 124 10.01 5.42 -11.54
N PHE A 125 9.86 4.61 -10.52
CA PHE A 125 9.31 5.01 -9.23
C PHE A 125 10.38 5.28 -8.15
N HIS A 126 11.67 5.20 -8.50
CA HIS A 126 12.80 5.38 -7.58
C HIS A 126 12.74 4.47 -6.34
N LEU A 127 12.29 3.23 -6.53
CA LEU A 127 12.12 2.23 -5.49
C LEU A 127 12.93 0.98 -5.81
N SER A 128 13.19 0.13 -4.81
CA SER A 128 13.83 -1.16 -5.04
C SER A 128 12.87 -2.20 -5.62
N THR A 129 13.36 -3.12 -6.44
CA THR A 129 12.57 -4.22 -7.01
C THR A 129 11.92 -5.11 -5.94
N PRO A 130 12.59 -5.48 -4.82
CA PRO A 130 11.95 -6.23 -3.75
C PRO A 130 10.79 -5.47 -3.10
N TYR A 131 10.96 -4.16 -2.88
CA TYR A 131 9.91 -3.32 -2.31
C TYR A 131 8.67 -3.28 -3.22
N ILE A 132 8.82 -2.97 -4.51
CA ILE A 132 7.71 -2.92 -5.46
C ILE A 132 6.99 -4.27 -5.54
N SER A 133 7.74 -5.36 -5.62
CA SER A 133 7.17 -6.71 -5.70
C SER A 133 6.30 -7.03 -4.48
N LYS A 134 6.81 -6.75 -3.28
CA LYS A 134 6.10 -6.92 -2.00
C LYS A 134 4.87 -6.00 -1.95
N TYR A 135 5.06 -4.73 -2.24
CA TYR A 135 4.04 -3.69 -2.16
C TYR A 135 2.84 -3.96 -3.10
N ILE A 136 3.10 -4.28 -4.38
CA ILE A 136 2.05 -4.64 -5.33
C ILE A 136 1.27 -5.86 -4.83
N LYS A 137 1.96 -6.90 -4.35
CA LYS A 137 1.32 -8.13 -3.87
C LYS A 137 0.45 -7.87 -2.63
N GLU A 138 0.95 -7.12 -1.65
CA GLU A 138 0.23 -6.81 -0.42
C GLU A 138 -1.02 -5.94 -0.68
N LYS A 139 -0.89 -4.92 -1.51
CA LYS A 139 -1.98 -3.97 -1.78
C LYS A 139 -3.00 -4.45 -2.80
N SER A 140 -2.58 -5.23 -3.82
CA SER A 140 -3.46 -5.70 -4.89
C SER A 140 -3.88 -7.17 -4.79
N GLY A 141 -3.28 -7.93 -3.87
CA GLY A 141 -3.49 -9.38 -3.73
C GLY A 141 -2.86 -10.23 -4.84
N LYS A 142 -2.20 -9.61 -5.85
CA LYS A 142 -1.58 -10.28 -6.99
C LYS A 142 -0.14 -9.84 -7.17
N THR A 143 0.70 -10.75 -7.62
CA THR A 143 2.09 -10.43 -7.97
C THR A 143 2.14 -9.51 -9.20
N PHE A 144 3.27 -8.80 -9.37
CA PHE A 144 3.55 -8.01 -10.58
C PHE A 144 3.32 -8.81 -11.87
N GLY A 145 3.88 -10.03 -11.94
CA GLY A 145 3.73 -10.90 -13.13
C GLY A 145 2.28 -11.27 -13.40
N GLU A 146 1.49 -11.59 -12.37
CA GLU A 146 0.05 -11.88 -12.53
C GLU A 146 -0.74 -10.66 -13.00
N GLN A 147 -0.40 -9.45 -12.54
CA GLN A 147 -1.02 -8.21 -13.01
C GLN A 147 -0.73 -7.97 -14.50
N VAL A 148 0.52 -8.09 -14.91
CA VAL A 148 0.93 -7.90 -16.32
C VAL A 148 0.26 -8.94 -17.23
N ILE A 149 0.23 -10.22 -16.81
CA ILE A 149 -0.47 -11.27 -17.55
C ILE A 149 -1.95 -10.93 -17.69
N ALA A 150 -2.62 -10.50 -16.63
CA ALA A 150 -4.05 -10.15 -16.67
C ALA A 150 -4.32 -9.00 -17.66
N ILE A 151 -3.47 -7.97 -17.68
CA ILE A 151 -3.58 -6.85 -18.61
C ILE A 151 -3.40 -7.32 -20.06
N ARG A 152 -2.34 -8.10 -20.33
CA ARG A 152 -2.06 -8.65 -21.67
C ARG A 152 -3.19 -9.54 -22.17
N MET A 153 -3.73 -10.38 -21.31
CA MET A 153 -4.86 -11.27 -21.64
C MET A 153 -6.15 -10.48 -21.92
N LYS A 154 -6.43 -9.43 -21.15
CA LYS A 154 -7.58 -8.54 -21.41
C LYS A 154 -7.46 -7.84 -22.78
N ARG A 155 -6.28 -7.32 -23.09
CA ARG A 155 -6.00 -6.65 -24.38
C ARG A 155 -6.09 -7.62 -25.55
N SER A 156 -5.56 -8.85 -25.40
CA SER A 156 -5.62 -9.86 -26.47
C SER A 156 -7.06 -10.26 -26.83
N LYS A 157 -7.98 -10.33 -25.86
CA LYS A 157 -9.41 -10.57 -26.13
C LYS A 157 -10.01 -9.51 -27.05
N THR A 158 -9.69 -8.24 -26.82
CA THR A 158 -10.17 -7.15 -27.66
C THR A 158 -9.61 -7.26 -29.09
N LEU A 159 -8.31 -7.55 -29.23
CA LEU A 159 -7.69 -7.71 -30.55
C LEU A 159 -8.22 -8.95 -31.31
N LEU A 160 -8.50 -10.04 -30.60
CA LEU A 160 -9.06 -11.24 -31.20
C LEU A 160 -10.48 -11.03 -31.73
N LYS A 161 -11.29 -10.21 -31.04
CA LYS A 161 -12.67 -9.88 -31.49
C LYS A 161 -12.70 -9.02 -32.76
N ASN A 162 -11.72 -8.09 -32.86
CA ASN A 162 -11.66 -7.16 -34.00
C ASN A 162 -11.20 -7.80 -35.34
N GLY A 163 -10.80 -9.07 -35.33
CA GLY A 163 -10.75 -9.96 -36.50
C GLY A 163 -9.59 -9.82 -37.51
N ASN A 164 -8.86 -8.70 -37.53
CA ASN A 164 -7.97 -8.36 -38.65
C ASN A 164 -6.49 -8.80 -38.46
N MET A 165 -6.09 -9.26 -37.27
CA MET A 165 -4.72 -9.64 -36.97
C MET A 165 -4.56 -11.16 -36.84
N THR A 166 -3.42 -11.71 -37.24
CA THR A 166 -3.09 -13.12 -36.98
C THR A 166 -2.89 -13.33 -35.47
N VAL A 167 -3.01 -14.56 -34.99
CA VAL A 167 -2.77 -14.88 -33.57
C VAL A 167 -1.32 -14.56 -33.19
N GLU A 168 -0.39 -14.78 -34.11
CA GLU A 168 1.03 -14.46 -33.95
C GLU A 168 1.24 -12.94 -33.78
N ASN A 169 0.65 -12.13 -34.67
CA ASN A 169 0.75 -10.67 -34.56
C ASN A 169 0.11 -10.15 -33.26
N ILE A 170 -1.00 -10.75 -32.81
CA ILE A 170 -1.61 -10.41 -31.53
C ILE A 170 -0.68 -10.78 -30.37
N SER A 171 -0.01 -11.95 -30.41
CA SER A 171 0.92 -12.35 -29.36
C SER A 171 2.05 -11.34 -29.19
N HIS A 172 2.64 -10.87 -30.30
CA HIS A 172 3.66 -9.83 -30.29
C HIS A 172 3.11 -8.47 -29.82
N ALA A 173 1.93 -8.09 -30.32
CA ALA A 173 1.29 -6.83 -29.96
C ALA A 173 0.92 -6.75 -28.46
N VAL A 174 0.75 -7.87 -27.78
CA VAL A 174 0.51 -7.88 -26.32
C VAL A 174 1.77 -8.17 -25.49
N GLY A 175 2.95 -8.24 -26.13
CA GLY A 175 4.24 -8.33 -25.46
C GLY A 175 4.75 -9.74 -25.19
N TYR A 176 4.31 -10.73 -25.96
CA TYR A 176 4.90 -12.08 -25.97
C TYR A 176 5.86 -12.24 -27.15
N GLN A 177 7.05 -12.72 -26.88
CA GLN A 177 8.02 -13.04 -27.93
C GLN A 177 7.72 -14.36 -28.66
N ASN A 178 6.97 -15.24 -27.99
CA ASN A 178 6.65 -16.58 -28.48
C ASN A 178 5.13 -16.82 -28.42
N VAL A 179 4.56 -17.18 -29.58
CA VAL A 179 3.11 -17.43 -29.73
C VAL A 179 2.61 -18.65 -28.96
N GLU A 180 3.48 -19.64 -28.72
CA GLU A 180 3.12 -20.82 -27.93
C GLU A 180 2.94 -20.47 -26.46
N ASN A 181 3.82 -19.64 -25.91
CA ASN A 181 3.70 -19.12 -24.55
C ASN A 181 2.42 -18.30 -24.39
N PHE A 182 2.12 -17.42 -25.36
CA PHE A 182 0.88 -16.67 -25.40
C PHE A 182 -0.33 -17.61 -25.41
N SER A 183 -0.37 -18.59 -26.33
CA SER A 183 -1.49 -19.52 -26.48
C SER A 183 -1.73 -20.34 -25.22
N ARG A 184 -0.66 -20.78 -24.55
CA ARG A 184 -0.72 -21.50 -23.27
C ARG A 184 -1.31 -20.62 -22.17
N GLN A 185 -0.84 -19.38 -22.04
CA GLN A 185 -1.35 -18.43 -21.04
C GLN A 185 -2.82 -18.07 -21.34
N PHE A 186 -3.17 -17.87 -22.60
CA PHE A 186 -4.53 -17.59 -23.00
C PHE A 186 -5.48 -18.75 -22.64
N LYS A 187 -5.09 -19.99 -22.96
CA LYS A 187 -5.86 -21.19 -22.61
C LYS A 187 -5.98 -21.36 -21.10
N LYS A 188 -4.91 -21.07 -20.34
CA LYS A 188 -4.94 -21.12 -18.86
C LYS A 188 -5.95 -20.12 -18.28
N ASN A 189 -6.04 -18.92 -18.84
CA ASN A 189 -6.91 -17.85 -18.33
C ASN A 189 -8.37 -17.97 -18.79
N PHE A 190 -8.62 -18.52 -19.99
CA PHE A 190 -9.96 -18.51 -20.60
C PHE A 190 -10.51 -19.90 -20.96
N GLN A 191 -9.78 -20.96 -20.61
CA GLN A 191 -10.14 -22.35 -20.86
C GLN A 191 -10.34 -22.73 -22.35
N MET A 192 -9.91 -21.84 -23.26
CA MET A 192 -9.99 -22.03 -24.71
C MET A 192 -8.78 -21.41 -25.42
N THR A 193 -8.45 -21.89 -26.59
CA THR A 193 -7.36 -21.35 -27.40
C THR A 193 -7.74 -19.97 -28.00
N PRO A 194 -6.74 -19.13 -28.37
CA PRO A 194 -7.02 -17.86 -29.06
C PRO A 194 -7.86 -18.02 -30.33
N VAL A 195 -7.61 -19.09 -31.10
CA VAL A 195 -8.38 -19.38 -32.32
C VAL A 195 -9.82 -19.73 -31.99
N GLN A 196 -10.06 -20.61 -31.04
CA GLN A 196 -11.42 -20.96 -30.58
C GLN A 196 -12.17 -19.73 -30.09
N TYR A 197 -11.50 -18.88 -29.28
CA TYR A 197 -12.09 -17.63 -28.79
C TYR A 197 -12.48 -16.69 -29.93
N ARG A 198 -11.62 -16.54 -30.94
CA ARG A 198 -11.90 -15.74 -32.14
C ARG A 198 -13.14 -16.26 -32.87
N ASN A 199 -13.20 -17.56 -33.14
CA ASN A 199 -14.31 -18.16 -33.91
C ASN A 199 -15.65 -18.01 -33.19
N GLN A 200 -15.66 -18.08 -31.85
CA GLN A 200 -16.89 -17.89 -31.07
C GLN A 200 -17.34 -16.43 -30.94
N ASN A 201 -16.40 -15.47 -31.06
CA ASN A 201 -16.67 -14.06 -30.79
C ASN A 201 -16.46 -13.14 -32.00
N ARG A 202 -16.33 -13.69 -33.18
CA ARG A 202 -16.24 -12.92 -34.41
C ARG A 202 -17.60 -12.24 -34.63
N VAL A 203 -17.61 -10.91 -34.51
CA VAL A 203 -18.77 -10.12 -34.88
C VAL A 203 -18.84 -10.15 -36.39
N SER A 204 -19.94 -10.70 -36.94
CA SER A 204 -20.25 -10.74 -38.38
C SER A 204 -20.46 -9.33 -38.89
#